data_4a3eff1a7133f15fefaaeb4280a3c148
#
_entry.id   4a3eff1a7133f15fefaaeb4280a3c148
#
_cell.length_a   1.000
_cell.length_b   1.000
_cell.length_c   1.000
_cell.angle_alpha   90.00
_cell.angle_beta   90.00
_cell.angle_gamma   90.00
#
_symmetry.space_group_name_H-M   'P 1'
#
loop_
_entity.id
_entity.type
_entity.pdbx_description
1 polymer ?
#
loop_
_entity_poly.entity_id
_entity_poly.type
_entity_poly.pdbx_seq_one_letter_code
_entity_poly.pdbx_strand_id
1 'polypeptide(L)'
;MVMVGESGHILIRDAEGEISQSKVPVDLLLTALHFVDSQQGWAVGHDGVILHSADAGRTWTKQLDGSQISPLLLERAQAEVARLEEASSAALHDEEMTAALDNAYFALDDAKASGASGPSRPLLDVWFRNVNEGWAVGAYGMIVHTKDGGRNWDYVSALVNPDRLHLNTVLGLPDGTLLVAGEGGNLYRSEDDGAHWLPAQQLSQASLYKLMQLADGRLIAFGFGGTLLSSQDQGKTWKSIKTPASIGLYGGRQLVDGSLVLSGQGGVLLYSRDAEHFRLWQGTEIGSFMGIEQINGGLLGLAGNSGLKIISLDTVKEQLQ
;
A
#
# COMPACT_ATOMS: atom_id res chain seq x y z
N MET A 1 -14.58 4.18 12.92
CA MET A 1 -13.30 3.58 12.48
C MET A 1 -13.60 2.25 11.82
N VAL A 2 -12.97 1.95 10.67
CA VAL A 2 -13.11 0.66 9.96
C VAL A 2 -11.76 -0.03 9.93
N MET A 3 -11.74 -1.34 10.10
CA MET A 3 -10.52 -2.17 10.12
C MET A 3 -10.74 -3.41 9.28
N VAL A 4 -9.70 -3.85 8.59
CA VAL A 4 -9.69 -5.08 7.80
C VAL A 4 -8.69 -6.08 8.38
N GLY A 5 -8.89 -7.37 8.11
CA GLY A 5 -8.03 -8.43 8.64
C GLY A 5 -8.22 -9.78 7.95
N GLU A 6 -7.84 -10.83 8.66
CA GLU A 6 -7.93 -12.22 8.21
C GLU A 6 -9.37 -12.67 7.99
N SER A 7 -9.56 -13.69 7.17
CA SER A 7 -10.85 -14.38 6.97
C SER A 7 -12.00 -13.45 6.61
N GLY A 8 -11.74 -12.41 5.81
CA GLY A 8 -12.75 -11.45 5.38
C GLY A 8 -13.27 -10.57 6.52
N HIS A 9 -12.59 -10.52 7.67
CA HIS A 9 -13.05 -9.67 8.76
C HIS A 9 -12.91 -8.19 8.40
N ILE A 10 -14.05 -7.49 8.38
CA ILE A 10 -14.11 -6.03 8.38
C ILE A 10 -14.93 -5.61 9.59
N LEU A 11 -14.27 -4.93 10.52
CA LEU A 11 -14.86 -4.47 11.78
C LEU A 11 -15.10 -2.97 11.73
N ILE A 12 -16.28 -2.55 12.20
CA ILE A 12 -16.63 -1.15 12.38
C ILE A 12 -16.71 -0.89 13.89
N ARG A 13 -15.95 0.11 14.35
CA ARG A 13 -16.13 0.71 15.66
C ARG A 13 -16.87 2.05 15.49
N ASP A 14 -18.04 2.15 16.08
CA ASP A 14 -18.87 3.37 16.05
C ASP A 14 -18.36 4.47 17.00
N ALA A 15 -19.14 5.55 17.14
CA ALA A 15 -18.80 6.68 18.00
C ALA A 15 -18.94 6.34 19.49
N GLU A 16 -19.83 5.43 19.82
CA GLU A 16 -20.12 4.93 21.18
C GLU A 16 -19.07 3.90 21.62
N GLY A 17 -18.29 3.35 20.68
CA GLY A 17 -17.23 2.39 20.94
C GLY A 17 -17.64 0.94 20.71
N GLU A 18 -18.85 0.69 20.27
CA GLU A 18 -19.34 -0.64 19.93
C GLU A 18 -18.69 -1.15 18.64
N ILE A 19 -18.35 -2.44 18.65
CA ILE A 19 -17.71 -3.10 17.51
C ILE A 19 -18.69 -4.05 16.85
N SER A 20 -18.86 -3.91 15.54
CA SER A 20 -19.70 -4.78 14.73
C SER A 20 -18.94 -5.34 13.54
N GLN A 21 -19.30 -6.55 13.11
CA GLN A 21 -18.78 -7.20 11.89
C GLN A 21 -19.61 -6.77 10.69
N SER A 22 -18.93 -6.33 9.62
CA SER A 22 -19.54 -6.02 8.34
C SER A 22 -19.98 -7.28 7.59
N LYS A 23 -20.93 -7.13 6.64
CA LYS A 23 -21.25 -8.19 5.67
C LYS A 23 -20.25 -8.16 4.54
N VAL A 24 -19.46 -9.22 4.42
CA VAL A 24 -18.36 -9.35 3.46
C VAL A 24 -18.56 -10.60 2.62
N PRO A 25 -18.40 -10.55 1.28
CA PRO A 25 -18.67 -11.68 0.39
C PRO A 25 -17.48 -12.65 0.22
N VAL A 26 -16.40 -12.49 0.98
CA VAL A 26 -15.17 -13.27 0.85
C VAL A 26 -14.64 -13.71 2.22
N ASP A 27 -13.88 -14.80 2.22
CA ASP A 27 -13.13 -15.34 3.36
C ASP A 27 -11.63 -15.31 3.05
N LEU A 28 -11.09 -14.10 2.86
CA LEU A 28 -9.71 -13.86 2.47
C LEU A 28 -9.05 -12.87 3.42
N LEU A 29 -7.72 -12.92 3.53
CA LEU A 29 -6.96 -11.87 4.20
C LEU A 29 -7.10 -10.58 3.42
N LEU A 30 -7.63 -9.54 4.07
CA LEU A 30 -7.70 -8.18 3.56
C LEU A 30 -6.51 -7.37 4.10
N THR A 31 -5.80 -6.68 3.22
CA THR A 31 -4.50 -6.06 3.48
C THR A 31 -4.60 -4.55 3.71
N ALA A 32 -5.50 -3.89 3.00
CA ALA A 32 -5.67 -2.43 3.10
C ALA A 32 -7.10 -2.01 2.79
N LEU A 33 -7.42 -0.79 3.22
CA LEU A 33 -8.66 -0.11 2.88
C LEU A 33 -8.44 1.40 2.69
N HIS A 34 -9.29 2.00 1.88
CA HIS A 34 -9.32 3.44 1.67
C HIS A 34 -10.76 3.93 1.55
N PHE A 35 -11.09 5.01 2.23
CA PHE A 35 -12.37 5.72 2.12
C PHE A 35 -12.13 7.11 1.52
N VAL A 36 -12.87 7.46 0.47
CA VAL A 36 -12.82 8.81 -0.14
C VAL A 36 -13.73 9.79 0.57
N ASP A 37 -14.75 9.28 1.22
CA ASP A 37 -15.70 10.03 2.04
C ASP A 37 -16.25 9.14 3.16
N SER A 38 -17.27 9.61 3.89
CA SER A 38 -17.85 8.85 5.00
C SER A 38 -18.70 7.64 4.59
N GLN A 39 -18.95 7.43 3.29
CA GLN A 39 -19.81 6.37 2.77
C GLN A 39 -19.08 5.40 1.82
N GLN A 40 -18.22 5.95 0.94
CA GLN A 40 -17.61 5.22 -0.17
C GLN A 40 -16.21 4.75 0.22
N GLY A 41 -16.01 3.44 0.25
CA GLY A 41 -14.73 2.84 0.59
C GLY A 41 -14.40 1.59 -0.21
N TRP A 42 -13.11 1.33 -0.36
CA TRP A 42 -12.59 0.13 -1.04
C TRP A 42 -11.65 -0.60 -0.10
N ALA A 43 -11.67 -1.93 -0.18
CA ALA A 43 -10.74 -2.81 0.53
C ALA A 43 -10.14 -3.80 -0.47
N VAL A 44 -8.87 -4.12 -0.27
CA VAL A 44 -8.13 -5.07 -1.12
C VAL A 44 -7.49 -6.16 -0.28
N GLY A 45 -7.08 -7.25 -0.93
CA GLY A 45 -6.47 -8.35 -0.20
C GLY A 45 -5.92 -9.47 -1.06
N HIS A 46 -5.80 -10.63 -0.42
CA HIS A 46 -5.33 -11.85 -1.07
C HIS A 46 -6.19 -12.20 -2.27
N ASP A 47 -5.62 -13.00 -3.16
CA ASP A 47 -6.23 -13.44 -4.42
C ASP A 47 -6.67 -12.28 -5.33
N GLY A 48 -6.04 -11.10 -5.19
CA GLY A 48 -6.33 -9.93 -6.01
C GLY A 48 -7.72 -9.34 -5.78
N VAL A 49 -8.34 -9.64 -4.63
CA VAL A 49 -9.69 -9.18 -4.36
C VAL A 49 -9.75 -7.66 -4.19
N ILE A 50 -10.77 -7.05 -4.79
CA ILE A 50 -11.18 -5.67 -4.52
C ILE A 50 -12.66 -5.68 -4.12
N LEU A 51 -12.93 -5.11 -2.95
CA LEU A 51 -14.27 -4.93 -2.40
C LEU A 51 -14.63 -3.43 -2.38
N HIS A 52 -15.91 -3.13 -2.56
CA HIS A 52 -16.46 -1.78 -2.47
C HIS A 52 -17.62 -1.74 -1.49
N SER A 53 -17.67 -0.67 -0.71
CA SER A 53 -18.78 -0.31 0.17
C SER A 53 -19.30 1.08 -0.17
N ALA A 54 -20.63 1.24 -0.19
CA ALA A 54 -21.31 2.51 -0.38
C ALA A 54 -22.12 2.95 0.86
N ASP A 55 -21.89 2.31 2.01
CA ASP A 55 -22.68 2.49 3.23
C ASP A 55 -21.82 2.59 4.51
N ALA A 56 -20.68 3.27 4.40
CA ALA A 56 -19.71 3.46 5.48
C ALA A 56 -19.08 2.14 5.97
N GLY A 57 -18.95 1.15 5.08
CA GLY A 57 -18.33 -0.12 5.37
C GLY A 57 -19.25 -1.17 5.98
N ARG A 58 -20.58 -0.95 6.07
CA ARG A 58 -21.51 -1.92 6.66
C ARG A 58 -21.70 -3.15 5.79
N THR A 59 -21.78 -2.93 4.47
CA THR A 59 -21.86 -4.01 3.47
C THR A 59 -20.83 -3.81 2.39
N TRP A 60 -20.28 -4.91 1.89
CA TRP A 60 -19.25 -4.92 0.86
C TRP A 60 -19.68 -5.78 -0.32
N THR A 61 -19.33 -5.35 -1.51
CA THR A 61 -19.53 -6.08 -2.76
C THR A 61 -18.20 -6.30 -3.44
N LYS A 62 -17.98 -7.48 -4.01
CA LYS A 62 -16.77 -7.80 -4.77
C LYS A 62 -16.84 -7.15 -6.15
N GLN A 63 -15.82 -6.38 -6.51
CA GLN A 63 -15.67 -5.75 -7.82
C GLN A 63 -14.67 -6.49 -8.72
N LEU A 64 -13.62 -7.05 -8.13
CA LEU A 64 -12.55 -7.73 -8.85
C LEU A 64 -12.01 -8.89 -8.00
N ASP A 65 -11.47 -9.90 -8.66
CA ASP A 65 -10.60 -10.91 -8.05
C ASP A 65 -9.56 -11.43 -9.05
N GLY A 66 -8.65 -12.26 -8.59
CA GLY A 66 -7.56 -12.78 -9.40
C GLY A 66 -8.00 -13.64 -10.59
N SER A 67 -9.21 -14.21 -10.58
CA SER A 67 -9.73 -14.94 -11.72
C SER A 67 -9.97 -14.03 -12.94
N GLN A 68 -10.26 -12.75 -12.68
CA GLN A 68 -10.42 -11.71 -13.71
C GLN A 68 -9.08 -11.06 -14.07
N ILE A 69 -8.14 -10.95 -13.11
CA ILE A 69 -6.82 -10.37 -13.34
C ILE A 69 -5.91 -11.33 -14.10
N SER A 70 -5.93 -12.62 -13.80
CA SER A 70 -5.00 -13.61 -14.37
C SER A 70 -5.01 -13.65 -15.90
N PRO A 71 -6.17 -13.60 -16.59
CA PRO A 71 -6.19 -13.52 -18.05
C PRO A 71 -5.55 -12.24 -18.60
N LEU A 72 -5.74 -11.09 -17.95
CA LEU A 72 -5.14 -9.82 -18.35
C LEU A 72 -3.62 -9.85 -18.21
N LEU A 73 -3.12 -10.45 -17.14
CA LEU A 73 -1.68 -10.64 -16.91
C LEU A 73 -1.07 -11.56 -17.97
N LEU A 74 -1.75 -12.65 -18.31
CA LEU A 74 -1.30 -13.58 -19.33
C LEU A 74 -1.24 -12.93 -20.72
N GLU A 75 -2.28 -12.21 -21.11
CA GLU A 75 -2.32 -11.47 -22.38
C GLU A 75 -1.17 -10.46 -22.47
N ARG A 76 -0.95 -9.70 -21.40
CA ARG A 76 0.14 -8.72 -21.32
C ARG A 76 1.51 -9.35 -21.39
N ALA A 77 1.74 -10.44 -20.66
CA ALA A 77 3.02 -11.15 -20.69
C ALA A 77 3.31 -11.73 -22.08
N GLN A 78 2.30 -12.25 -22.77
CA GLN A 78 2.42 -12.72 -24.16
C GLN A 78 2.76 -11.58 -25.11
N ALA A 79 2.08 -10.44 -24.99
CA ALA A 79 2.33 -9.26 -25.83
C ALA A 79 3.75 -8.71 -25.64
N GLU A 80 4.23 -8.68 -24.38
CA GLU A 80 5.58 -8.19 -24.07
C GLU A 80 6.67 -9.13 -24.62
N VAL A 81 6.52 -10.44 -24.49
CA VAL A 81 7.42 -11.41 -25.12
C VAL A 81 7.47 -11.19 -26.62
N ALA A 82 6.32 -11.11 -27.29
CA ALA A 82 6.26 -10.91 -28.74
C ALA A 82 6.93 -9.60 -29.18
N ARG A 83 6.72 -8.52 -28.43
CA ARG A 83 7.37 -7.22 -28.69
C ARG A 83 8.89 -7.30 -28.57
N LEU A 84 9.40 -7.96 -27.53
CA LEU A 84 10.82 -8.10 -27.29
C LEU A 84 11.50 -9.07 -28.27
N GLU A 85 10.84 -10.15 -28.68
CA GLU A 85 11.31 -11.06 -29.74
C GLU A 85 11.50 -10.31 -31.07
N GLU A 86 10.51 -9.47 -31.46
CA GLU A 86 10.61 -8.64 -32.66
C GLU A 86 11.78 -7.65 -32.57
N ALA A 87 11.92 -6.96 -31.42
CA ALA A 87 13.01 -6.01 -31.18
C ALA A 87 14.39 -6.70 -31.17
N SER A 88 14.51 -7.85 -30.52
CA SER A 88 15.75 -8.64 -30.44
C SER A 88 16.22 -9.15 -31.80
N SER A 89 15.30 -9.45 -32.71
CA SER A 89 15.65 -9.88 -34.08
C SER A 89 16.40 -8.81 -34.87
N ALA A 90 16.23 -7.54 -34.49
CA ALA A 90 16.90 -6.37 -35.08
C ALA A 90 18.20 -5.96 -34.37
N ALA A 91 18.41 -6.40 -33.13
CA ALA A 91 19.56 -6.03 -32.27
C ALA A 91 20.40 -7.28 -31.91
N LEU A 92 21.25 -7.72 -32.85
CA LEU A 92 22.12 -8.86 -32.62
C LEU A 92 23.19 -8.54 -31.55
N HIS A 93 23.23 -9.34 -30.45
CA HIS A 93 24.22 -9.27 -29.36
C HIS A 93 24.05 -8.11 -28.36
N ASP A 94 22.84 -7.68 -28.09
CA ASP A 94 22.54 -6.72 -27.01
C ASP A 94 22.24 -7.49 -25.72
N GLU A 95 23.15 -7.37 -24.72
CA GLU A 95 22.99 -8.03 -23.41
C GLU A 95 21.78 -7.51 -22.63
N GLU A 96 21.48 -6.21 -22.73
CA GLU A 96 20.28 -5.60 -22.10
C GLU A 96 18.99 -6.18 -22.70
N MET A 97 18.94 -6.30 -24.02
CA MET A 97 17.82 -6.89 -24.74
C MET A 97 17.63 -8.37 -24.38
N THR A 98 18.73 -9.13 -24.26
CA THR A 98 18.69 -10.53 -23.85
C THR A 98 18.12 -10.68 -22.44
N ALA A 99 18.60 -9.86 -21.48
CA ALA A 99 18.10 -9.87 -20.10
C ALA A 99 16.61 -9.45 -20.02
N ALA A 100 16.20 -8.46 -20.82
CA ALA A 100 14.80 -8.06 -20.90
C ALA A 100 13.88 -9.17 -21.43
N LEU A 101 14.32 -9.90 -22.47
CA LEU A 101 13.61 -11.02 -23.04
C LEU A 101 13.49 -12.19 -22.05
N ASP A 102 14.58 -12.54 -21.35
CA ASP A 102 14.57 -13.58 -20.32
C ASP A 102 13.58 -13.22 -19.20
N ASN A 103 13.58 -11.98 -18.72
CA ASN A 103 12.65 -11.49 -17.72
C ASN A 103 11.18 -11.56 -18.21
N ALA A 104 10.94 -11.28 -19.50
CA ALA A 104 9.60 -11.40 -20.08
C ALA A 104 9.12 -12.86 -20.16
N TYR A 105 9.99 -13.80 -20.50
CA TYR A 105 9.67 -15.23 -20.47
C TYR A 105 9.38 -15.71 -19.04
N PHE A 106 10.15 -15.31 -18.03
CA PHE A 106 9.84 -15.61 -16.63
C PHE A 106 8.48 -15.05 -16.20
N ALA A 107 8.16 -13.82 -16.64
CA ALA A 107 6.85 -13.23 -16.35
C ALA A 107 5.69 -13.99 -17.01
N LEU A 108 5.92 -14.46 -18.25
CA LEU A 108 4.93 -15.27 -18.98
C LEU A 108 4.69 -16.64 -18.31
N ASP A 109 5.76 -17.33 -17.91
CA ASP A 109 5.62 -18.63 -17.25
C ASP A 109 4.93 -18.51 -15.91
N ASP A 110 5.23 -17.44 -15.16
CA ASP A 110 4.58 -17.14 -13.90
C ASP A 110 3.09 -16.75 -14.08
N ALA A 111 2.75 -16.01 -15.15
CA ALA A 111 1.35 -15.72 -15.50
C ALA A 111 0.57 -16.97 -15.86
N LYS A 112 1.18 -17.91 -16.60
CA LYS A 112 0.56 -19.23 -16.90
C LYS A 112 0.36 -20.06 -15.63
N ALA A 113 1.37 -20.12 -14.75
CA ALA A 113 1.30 -20.88 -13.50
C ALA A 113 0.21 -20.34 -12.58
N SER A 114 0.09 -19.02 -12.46
CA SER A 114 -0.95 -18.34 -11.67
C SER A 114 -2.36 -18.69 -12.17
N GLY A 115 -2.55 -18.73 -13.50
CA GLY A 115 -3.83 -19.16 -14.09
C GLY A 115 -4.20 -20.62 -13.82
N ALA A 116 -3.21 -21.51 -13.69
CA ALA A 116 -3.41 -22.93 -13.43
C ALA A 116 -3.65 -23.25 -11.94
N SER A 117 -3.07 -22.47 -11.02
CA SER A 117 -3.12 -22.71 -9.57
C SER A 117 -4.22 -21.91 -8.86
N GLY A 118 -4.96 -21.09 -9.61
CA GLY A 118 -5.93 -20.14 -9.07
C GLY A 118 -5.30 -18.79 -8.68
N PRO A 119 -6.12 -17.83 -8.28
CA PRO A 119 -5.69 -16.49 -7.96
C PRO A 119 -4.82 -16.50 -6.70
N SER A 120 -3.55 -16.09 -6.82
CA SER A 120 -2.59 -16.11 -5.71
C SER A 120 -1.82 -14.81 -5.52
N ARG A 121 -2.15 -13.77 -6.28
CA ARG A 121 -1.42 -12.49 -6.23
C ARG A 121 -2.17 -11.47 -5.38
N PRO A 122 -1.72 -11.22 -4.12
CA PRO A 122 -2.35 -10.23 -3.28
C PRO A 122 -2.21 -8.81 -3.83
N LEU A 123 -3.27 -8.04 -3.70
CA LEU A 123 -3.19 -6.58 -3.66
C LEU A 123 -2.82 -6.17 -2.23
N LEU A 124 -1.93 -5.18 -2.09
CA LEU A 124 -1.33 -4.79 -0.82
C LEU A 124 -1.78 -3.41 -0.34
N ASP A 125 -2.12 -2.51 -1.26
CA ASP A 125 -2.66 -1.19 -0.92
C ASP A 125 -3.63 -0.70 -2.00
N VAL A 126 -4.51 0.23 -1.62
CA VAL A 126 -5.51 0.84 -2.48
C VAL A 126 -5.67 2.32 -2.13
N TRP A 127 -5.75 3.16 -3.17
CA TRP A 127 -6.02 4.57 -3.01
C TRP A 127 -6.99 5.05 -4.10
N PHE A 128 -7.96 5.86 -3.72
CA PHE A 128 -8.92 6.48 -4.62
C PHE A 128 -8.81 8.00 -4.54
N ARG A 129 -8.73 8.66 -5.69
CA ARG A 129 -8.76 10.11 -5.82
C ARG A 129 -10.15 10.68 -5.55
N ASN A 130 -11.15 9.94 -5.98
CA ASN A 130 -12.57 10.25 -5.84
C ASN A 130 -13.39 8.96 -6.03
N VAL A 131 -14.72 9.05 -5.99
CA VAL A 131 -15.61 7.88 -6.11
C VAL A 131 -15.51 7.12 -7.44
N ASN A 132 -14.89 7.70 -8.46
CA ASN A 132 -14.77 7.07 -9.78
C ASN A 132 -13.38 6.58 -10.08
N GLU A 133 -12.34 7.21 -9.55
CA GLU A 133 -10.97 6.96 -9.99
C GLU A 133 -10.07 6.51 -8.86
N GLY A 134 -9.43 5.35 -9.05
CA GLY A 134 -8.58 4.74 -8.04
C GLY A 134 -7.59 3.73 -8.58
N TRP A 135 -6.56 3.44 -7.78
CA TRP A 135 -5.47 2.51 -8.06
C TRP A 135 -5.33 1.52 -6.91
N ALA A 136 -5.01 0.28 -7.26
CA ALA A 136 -4.57 -0.71 -6.29
C ALA A 136 -3.25 -1.32 -6.76
N VAL A 137 -2.35 -1.57 -5.79
CA VAL A 137 -1.01 -2.10 -6.03
C VAL A 137 -0.77 -3.37 -5.24
N GLY A 138 0.17 -4.20 -5.70
CA GLY A 138 0.39 -5.46 -5.01
C GLY A 138 1.62 -6.23 -5.45
N ALA A 139 1.51 -7.54 -5.29
CA ALA A 139 2.60 -8.48 -5.53
C ALA A 139 3.09 -8.44 -6.98
N TYR A 140 4.39 -8.67 -7.12
CA TYR A 140 5.08 -8.78 -8.41
C TYR A 140 4.94 -7.54 -9.32
N GLY A 141 4.84 -6.35 -8.71
CA GLY A 141 4.71 -5.08 -9.44
C GLY A 141 3.32 -4.81 -10.00
N MET A 142 2.30 -5.54 -9.53
CA MET A 142 0.93 -5.38 -9.99
C MET A 142 0.39 -3.99 -9.67
N ILE A 143 -0.17 -3.33 -10.69
CA ILE A 143 -0.95 -2.10 -10.56
C ILE A 143 -2.24 -2.29 -11.38
N VAL A 144 -3.38 -2.04 -10.76
CA VAL A 144 -4.68 -1.95 -11.46
C VAL A 144 -5.30 -0.58 -11.21
N HIS A 145 -6.00 -0.07 -12.22
CA HIS A 145 -6.60 1.27 -12.24
C HIS A 145 -8.04 1.20 -12.69
N THR A 146 -8.89 2.01 -12.08
CA THR A 146 -10.28 2.20 -12.50
C THR A 146 -10.59 3.68 -12.72
N LYS A 147 -11.48 3.98 -13.68
CA LYS A 147 -12.03 5.31 -13.96
C LYS A 147 -13.55 5.39 -13.78
N ASP A 148 -14.17 4.32 -13.32
CA ASP A 148 -15.63 4.21 -13.22
C ASP A 148 -16.12 3.64 -11.87
N GLY A 149 -15.32 3.84 -10.83
CA GLY A 149 -15.65 3.42 -9.46
C GLY A 149 -15.50 1.91 -9.25
N GLY A 150 -14.68 1.26 -10.06
CA GLY A 150 -14.39 -0.17 -9.96
C GLY A 150 -15.38 -1.08 -10.70
N ARG A 151 -16.21 -0.53 -11.61
CA ARG A 151 -17.00 -1.37 -12.53
C ARG A 151 -16.12 -2.08 -13.54
N ASN A 152 -15.04 -1.40 -13.94
CA ASN A 152 -13.98 -1.97 -14.76
C ASN A 152 -12.62 -1.62 -14.15
N TRP A 153 -11.68 -2.54 -14.22
CA TRP A 153 -10.31 -2.39 -13.77
C TRP A 153 -9.36 -2.75 -14.90
N ASP A 154 -8.43 -1.84 -15.19
CA ASP A 154 -7.38 -2.02 -16.19
C ASP A 154 -6.05 -2.32 -15.51
N TYR A 155 -5.27 -3.23 -16.10
CA TYR A 155 -3.89 -3.46 -15.65
C TYR A 155 -2.94 -2.37 -16.19
N VAL A 156 -2.17 -1.75 -15.32
CA VAL A 156 -1.18 -0.73 -15.67
C VAL A 156 0.20 -1.38 -15.81
N SER A 157 0.77 -1.37 -17.00
CA SER A 157 2.07 -2.02 -17.31
C SER A 157 3.23 -1.05 -17.54
N ALA A 158 3.02 0.25 -17.33
CA ALA A 158 4.00 1.28 -17.67
C ALA A 158 5.15 1.43 -16.66
N LEU A 159 5.07 0.72 -15.51
CA LEU A 159 6.12 0.78 -14.49
C LEU A 159 7.23 -0.21 -14.82
N VAL A 160 8.47 0.30 -14.98
CA VAL A 160 9.65 -0.53 -15.20
C VAL A 160 10.10 -1.15 -13.88
N ASN A 161 9.79 -2.43 -13.70
CA ASN A 161 10.10 -3.23 -12.51
C ASN A 161 10.59 -4.62 -12.94
N PRO A 162 11.81 -4.72 -13.51
CA PRO A 162 12.31 -5.97 -14.11
C PRO A 162 12.43 -7.11 -13.11
N ASP A 163 12.77 -6.81 -11.86
CA ASP A 163 12.88 -7.79 -10.77
C ASP A 163 11.52 -8.21 -10.21
N ARG A 164 10.41 -7.65 -10.71
CA ARG A 164 9.03 -7.90 -10.28
C ARG A 164 8.85 -7.80 -8.76
N LEU A 165 9.51 -6.82 -8.14
CA LEU A 165 9.41 -6.54 -6.73
C LEU A 165 7.99 -6.10 -6.35
N HIS A 166 7.59 -6.41 -5.12
CA HIS A 166 6.25 -6.05 -4.64
C HIS A 166 6.12 -4.54 -4.47
N LEU A 167 4.96 -4.01 -4.84
CA LEU A 167 4.54 -2.64 -4.56
C LEU A 167 3.64 -2.66 -3.33
N ASN A 168 4.13 -2.11 -2.23
CA ASN A 168 3.49 -2.25 -0.93
C ASN A 168 2.49 -1.12 -0.63
N THR A 169 2.61 0.01 -1.31
CA THR A 169 1.76 1.18 -1.03
C THR A 169 1.60 2.08 -2.25
N VAL A 170 0.45 2.73 -2.35
CA VAL A 170 0.11 3.75 -3.35
C VAL A 170 -0.46 4.98 -2.66
N LEU A 171 -0.07 6.16 -3.12
CA LEU A 171 -0.53 7.45 -2.63
C LEU A 171 -0.71 8.42 -3.78
N GLY A 172 -1.86 9.07 -3.86
CA GLY A 172 -2.04 10.21 -4.75
C GLY A 172 -2.01 11.53 -4.00
N LEU A 173 -1.47 12.55 -4.64
CA LEU A 173 -1.36 13.90 -4.13
C LEU A 173 -2.47 14.81 -4.70
N PRO A 174 -2.77 15.94 -4.05
CA PRO A 174 -3.82 16.87 -4.52
C PRO A 174 -3.58 17.47 -5.90
N ASP A 175 -2.32 17.53 -6.36
CA ASP A 175 -1.95 18.02 -7.68
C ASP A 175 -2.07 16.97 -8.81
N GLY A 176 -2.51 15.76 -8.47
CA GLY A 176 -2.65 14.63 -9.40
C GLY A 176 -1.46 13.68 -9.45
N THR A 177 -0.33 14.03 -8.83
CA THR A 177 0.84 13.14 -8.74
C THR A 177 0.48 11.84 -8.02
N LEU A 178 0.93 10.72 -8.58
CA LEU A 178 0.85 9.40 -7.95
C LEU A 178 2.25 8.97 -7.49
N LEU A 179 2.30 8.30 -6.35
CA LEU A 179 3.49 7.68 -5.79
C LEU A 179 3.21 6.23 -5.50
N VAL A 180 4.14 5.34 -5.80
CA VAL A 180 4.14 3.96 -5.35
C VAL A 180 5.50 3.62 -4.74
N ALA A 181 5.48 2.81 -3.68
CA ALA A 181 6.71 2.35 -3.04
C ALA A 181 6.59 0.87 -2.66
N GLY A 182 7.74 0.19 -2.54
CA GLY A 182 7.72 -1.25 -2.31
C GLY A 182 9.04 -1.85 -1.86
N GLU A 183 9.25 -3.09 -2.24
CA GLU A 183 10.44 -3.86 -1.94
C GLU A 183 11.69 -3.24 -2.52
N GLY A 184 12.84 -3.58 -1.91
CA GLY A 184 14.13 -3.09 -2.33
C GLY A 184 14.32 -1.57 -2.16
N GLY A 185 13.44 -0.88 -1.44
CA GLY A 185 13.46 0.58 -1.29
C GLY A 185 13.03 1.32 -2.56
N ASN A 186 12.42 0.62 -3.50
CA ASN A 186 11.93 1.21 -4.74
C ASN A 186 10.79 2.19 -4.46
N LEU A 187 10.88 3.33 -5.12
CA LEU A 187 9.89 4.39 -5.06
C LEU A 187 9.75 5.00 -6.46
N TYR A 188 8.53 5.11 -6.94
CA TYR A 188 8.21 5.62 -8.25
C TYR A 188 7.19 6.76 -8.15
N ARG A 189 7.26 7.65 -9.12
CA ARG A 189 6.42 8.83 -9.23
C ARG A 189 5.84 8.95 -10.64
N SER A 190 4.55 9.28 -10.75
CA SER A 190 3.86 9.57 -12.01
C SER A 190 3.16 10.92 -11.91
N GLU A 191 3.21 11.72 -12.98
CA GLU A 191 2.52 13.00 -13.12
C GLU A 191 1.36 12.93 -14.15
N ASP A 192 1.06 11.75 -14.67
CA ASP A 192 0.12 11.53 -15.78
C ASP A 192 -0.80 10.31 -15.54
N ASP A 193 -1.33 10.22 -14.33
CA ASP A 193 -2.29 9.20 -13.90
C ASP A 193 -1.79 7.75 -14.05
N GLY A 194 -0.46 7.56 -13.94
CA GLY A 194 0.17 6.23 -14.04
C GLY A 194 0.49 5.80 -15.47
N ALA A 195 0.37 6.70 -16.47
CA ALA A 195 0.78 6.39 -17.83
C ALA A 195 2.30 6.23 -17.98
N HIS A 196 3.06 7.01 -17.21
CA HIS A 196 4.52 6.88 -17.10
C HIS A 196 4.95 6.98 -15.65
N TRP A 197 5.96 6.20 -15.29
CA TRP A 197 6.54 6.16 -13.95
C TRP A 197 8.03 6.46 -13.98
N LEU A 198 8.45 7.41 -13.16
CA LEU A 198 9.85 7.77 -12.99
C LEU A 198 10.34 7.22 -11.64
N PRO A 199 11.45 6.47 -11.62
CA PRO A 199 12.04 6.02 -10.37
C PRO A 199 12.63 7.20 -9.60
N ALA A 200 12.40 7.25 -8.29
CA ALA A 200 13.12 8.17 -7.42
C ALA A 200 14.52 7.65 -7.10
N GLN A 201 15.39 8.54 -6.63
CA GLN A 201 16.70 8.13 -6.12
C GLN A 201 16.54 7.13 -4.98
N GLN A 202 17.09 5.94 -5.12
CA GLN A 202 17.11 4.92 -4.09
C GLN A 202 18.09 5.32 -2.98
N LEU A 203 17.59 5.56 -1.78
CA LEU A 203 18.38 5.92 -0.59
C LEU A 203 18.64 4.73 0.34
N SER A 204 17.92 3.64 0.15
CA SER A 204 18.00 2.41 0.95
C SER A 204 17.53 1.24 0.10
N GLN A 205 18.03 0.03 0.40
CA GLN A 205 17.49 -1.22 -0.15
C GLN A 205 16.42 -1.84 0.76
N ALA A 206 16.09 -1.18 1.86
CA ALA A 206 15.06 -1.65 2.77
C ALA A 206 13.66 -1.41 2.19
N SER A 207 12.81 -2.42 2.25
CA SER A 207 11.42 -2.33 1.77
C SER A 207 10.67 -1.20 2.45
N LEU A 208 9.95 -0.42 1.65
CA LEU A 208 9.04 0.62 2.11
C LEU A 208 7.62 0.04 2.18
N TYR A 209 6.95 0.22 3.31
CA TYR A 209 5.64 -0.39 3.55
C TYR A 209 4.49 0.61 3.45
N LYS A 210 4.75 1.89 3.71
CA LYS A 210 3.72 2.93 3.65
C LYS A 210 4.26 4.28 3.18
N LEU A 211 3.41 4.97 2.43
CA LEU A 211 3.52 6.37 2.06
C LEU A 211 2.43 7.16 2.75
N MET A 212 2.72 8.37 3.18
CA MET A 212 1.72 9.31 3.67
C MET A 212 2.09 10.75 3.38
N GLN A 213 1.09 11.62 3.21
CA GLN A 213 1.26 13.06 3.11
C GLN A 213 0.85 13.71 4.43
N LEU A 214 1.69 14.61 4.93
CA LEU A 214 1.40 15.44 6.08
C LEU A 214 0.58 16.68 5.68
N ALA A 215 -0.07 17.32 6.63
CA ALA A 215 -0.91 18.50 6.39
C ALA A 215 -0.13 19.70 5.83
N ASP A 216 1.18 19.76 6.03
CA ASP A 216 2.08 20.78 5.48
C ASP A 216 2.58 20.44 4.07
N GLY A 217 2.12 19.34 3.49
CA GLY A 217 2.48 18.85 2.15
C GLY A 217 3.73 17.98 2.10
N ARG A 218 4.50 17.86 3.19
CA ARG A 218 5.62 16.91 3.25
C ARG A 218 5.13 15.49 3.06
N LEU A 219 5.97 14.67 2.42
CA LEU A 219 5.74 13.25 2.28
C LEU A 219 6.65 12.47 3.23
N ILE A 220 6.12 11.39 3.74
CA ILE A 220 6.85 10.44 4.57
C ILE A 220 6.70 9.05 3.96
N ALA A 221 7.81 8.33 3.80
CA ALA A 221 7.86 6.92 3.43
C ALA A 221 8.57 6.14 4.53
N PHE A 222 8.03 5.01 4.94
CA PHE A 222 8.64 4.22 6.02
C PHE A 222 8.43 2.72 5.81
N GLY A 223 9.27 1.91 6.47
CA GLY A 223 9.23 0.47 6.25
C GLY A 223 10.18 -0.35 7.12
N PHE A 224 10.85 -1.30 6.48
CA PHE A 224 11.71 -2.29 7.11
C PHE A 224 12.87 -1.66 7.87
N GLY A 225 13.21 -2.24 9.04
CA GLY A 225 14.39 -1.86 9.81
C GLY A 225 14.36 -0.43 10.38
N GLY A 226 13.19 0.18 10.53
CA GLY A 226 13.05 1.56 10.98
C GLY A 226 13.38 2.59 9.90
N THR A 227 13.48 2.16 8.63
CA THR A 227 13.69 3.09 7.51
C THR A 227 12.60 4.13 7.48
N LEU A 228 13.02 5.40 7.43
CA LEU A 228 12.14 6.56 7.33
C LEU A 228 12.74 7.59 6.39
N LEU A 229 11.97 7.97 5.39
CA LEU A 229 12.34 8.96 4.38
C LEU A 229 11.34 10.10 4.39
N SER A 230 11.77 11.31 4.04
CA SER A 230 10.89 12.45 3.80
C SER A 230 11.21 13.16 2.50
N SER A 231 10.17 13.74 1.88
CA SER A 231 10.27 14.61 0.71
C SER A 231 9.51 15.91 0.96
N GLN A 232 10.03 17.01 0.41
CA GLN A 232 9.41 18.34 0.47
C GLN A 232 9.02 18.87 -0.91
N ASP A 233 9.24 18.09 -1.97
CA ASP A 233 9.10 18.45 -3.37
C ASP A 233 8.22 17.44 -4.14
N GLN A 234 7.16 16.94 -3.48
CA GLN A 234 6.18 16.01 -4.05
C GLN A 234 6.80 14.68 -4.51
N GLY A 235 7.81 14.21 -3.78
CA GLY A 235 8.45 12.92 -4.05
C GLY A 235 9.51 12.93 -5.15
N LYS A 236 9.94 14.11 -5.62
CA LYS A 236 11.05 14.21 -6.58
C LYS A 236 12.37 13.85 -5.96
N THR A 237 12.63 14.37 -4.75
CA THR A 237 13.81 14.03 -3.96
C THR A 237 13.43 13.61 -2.55
N TRP A 238 14.23 12.74 -1.96
CA TRP A 238 14.01 12.17 -0.65
C TRP A 238 15.26 12.33 0.22
N LYS A 239 15.08 12.44 1.53
CA LYS A 239 16.15 12.40 2.53
C LYS A 239 15.81 11.39 3.62
N SER A 240 16.83 10.71 4.14
CA SER A 240 16.66 9.81 5.29
C SER A 240 16.47 10.60 6.56
N ILE A 241 15.52 10.14 7.39
CA ILE A 241 15.33 10.62 8.77
C ILE A 241 15.86 9.54 9.71
N LYS A 242 16.68 9.93 10.66
CA LYS A 242 17.19 9.01 11.68
C LYS A 242 16.11 8.70 12.70
N THR A 243 15.84 7.43 12.93
CA THR A 243 14.88 6.97 13.93
C THR A 243 15.56 6.16 15.03
N PRO A 244 14.99 6.11 16.25
CA PRO A 244 15.47 5.22 17.31
C PRO A 244 15.03 3.76 17.13
N ALA A 245 14.26 3.44 16.07
CA ALA A 245 13.76 2.08 15.79
C ALA A 245 14.67 1.36 14.79
N SER A 246 14.84 0.06 14.98
CA SER A 246 15.51 -0.86 14.05
C SER A 246 14.60 -2.01 13.62
N ILE A 247 13.28 -1.78 13.61
CA ILE A 247 12.21 -2.74 13.36
C ILE A 247 11.29 -2.26 12.24
N GLY A 248 10.42 -3.14 11.72
CA GLY A 248 9.44 -2.76 10.70
C GLY A 248 8.43 -1.74 11.21
N LEU A 249 8.20 -0.68 10.43
CA LEU A 249 7.18 0.34 10.63
C LEU A 249 6.08 0.12 9.60
N TYR A 250 4.82 -0.02 10.05
CA TYR A 250 3.72 -0.47 9.19
C TYR A 250 2.60 0.56 9.02
N GLY A 251 2.23 1.26 10.08
CA GLY A 251 1.15 2.25 10.10
C GLY A 251 1.64 3.64 10.50
N GLY A 252 0.93 4.66 10.06
CA GLY A 252 1.25 6.04 10.43
C GLY A 252 0.01 6.92 10.45
N ARG A 253 -0.02 7.87 11.39
CA ARG A 253 -1.09 8.86 11.49
C ARG A 253 -0.54 10.19 11.95
N GLN A 254 -0.84 11.25 11.19
CA GLN A 254 -0.70 12.61 11.71
C GLN A 254 -1.91 12.91 12.60
N LEU A 255 -1.64 13.33 13.81
CA LEU A 255 -2.67 13.64 14.82
C LEU A 255 -3.24 15.04 14.60
N VAL A 256 -4.38 15.31 15.22
CA VAL A 256 -5.06 16.61 15.13
C VAL A 256 -4.18 17.77 15.62
N ASP A 257 -3.27 17.54 16.58
CA ASP A 257 -2.31 18.53 17.05
C ASP A 257 -1.08 18.71 16.13
N GLY A 258 -1.06 18.04 14.97
CA GLY A 258 0.02 18.09 13.98
C GLY A 258 1.16 17.12 14.26
N SER A 259 1.25 16.49 15.43
CA SER A 259 2.25 15.49 15.73
C SER A 259 2.03 14.21 14.90
N LEU A 260 3.09 13.42 14.72
CA LEU A 260 3.09 12.20 13.94
C LEU A 260 3.30 10.99 14.85
N VAL A 261 2.51 9.95 14.65
CA VAL A 261 2.73 8.64 15.29
C VAL A 261 2.88 7.60 14.19
N LEU A 262 3.95 6.80 14.26
CA LEU A 262 4.15 5.62 13.43
C LEU A 262 4.05 4.38 14.30
N SER A 263 3.43 3.33 13.79
CA SER A 263 3.27 2.05 14.50
C SER A 263 4.05 0.94 13.80
N GLY A 264 4.51 -0.05 14.57
CA GLY A 264 5.38 -1.06 14.01
C GLY A 264 5.41 -2.39 14.76
N GLN A 265 6.41 -3.16 14.42
CA GLN A 265 6.67 -4.49 14.96
C GLN A 265 6.89 -4.46 16.47
N GLY A 266 6.42 -5.50 17.18
CA GLY A 266 6.69 -5.67 18.61
C GLY A 266 5.96 -4.64 19.50
N GLY A 267 4.86 -4.07 19.04
CA GLY A 267 4.08 -3.10 19.82
C GLY A 267 4.70 -1.71 19.96
N VAL A 268 5.65 -1.39 19.10
CA VAL A 268 6.37 -0.12 19.14
C VAL A 268 5.56 1.00 18.47
N LEU A 269 5.62 2.19 19.06
CA LEU A 269 5.22 3.44 18.43
C LEU A 269 6.41 4.39 18.37
N LEU A 270 6.53 5.12 17.27
CA LEU A 270 7.37 6.29 17.16
C LEU A 270 6.50 7.52 17.20
N TYR A 271 6.84 8.47 18.07
CA TYR A 271 6.16 9.75 18.20
C TYR A 271 7.09 10.90 17.83
N SER A 272 6.59 11.88 17.08
CA SER A 272 7.30 13.09 16.71
C SER A 272 6.35 14.29 16.69
N ARG A 273 6.85 15.46 17.13
CA ARG A 273 6.13 16.74 17.04
C ARG A 273 6.39 17.49 15.74
N ASP A 274 7.48 17.18 15.05
CA ASP A 274 7.98 17.92 13.89
C ASP A 274 8.20 17.02 12.66
N ALA A 275 7.94 15.70 12.79
CA ALA A 275 8.22 14.67 11.80
C ALA A 275 9.71 14.56 11.40
N GLU A 276 10.61 15.08 12.24
CA GLU A 276 12.07 15.00 12.05
C GLU A 276 12.75 14.32 13.24
N HIS A 277 12.29 14.59 14.46
CA HIS A 277 12.85 14.02 15.70
C HIS A 277 11.86 13.06 16.32
N PHE A 278 12.20 11.79 16.34
CA PHE A 278 11.33 10.71 16.81
C PHE A 278 11.79 10.19 18.17
N ARG A 279 10.82 9.90 19.02
CA ARG A 279 11.00 9.18 20.27
C ARG A 279 10.27 7.85 20.18
N LEU A 280 10.86 6.81 20.77
CA LEU A 280 10.33 5.47 20.76
C LEU A 280 9.53 5.21 22.04
N TRP A 281 8.28 4.82 21.87
CA TRP A 281 7.45 4.25 22.92
C TRP A 281 7.35 2.75 22.73
N GLN A 282 7.47 1.99 23.79
CA GLN A 282 7.34 0.53 23.79
C GLN A 282 6.20 0.14 24.72
N GLY A 283 5.18 -0.48 24.16
CA GLY A 283 4.11 -1.09 24.93
C GLY A 283 4.57 -2.35 25.67
N THR A 284 3.76 -2.77 26.64
CA THR A 284 4.02 -4.00 27.42
C THR A 284 3.56 -5.27 26.67
N GLU A 285 2.84 -5.13 25.57
CA GLU A 285 2.25 -6.25 24.86
C GLU A 285 3.12 -6.69 23.68
N ILE A 286 3.14 -8.00 23.46
CA ILE A 286 3.83 -8.65 22.35
C ILE A 286 2.85 -8.70 21.16
N GLY A 287 3.07 -7.86 20.16
CA GLY A 287 2.26 -7.84 18.94
C GLY A 287 2.77 -6.77 17.99
N SER A 288 2.37 -6.85 16.73
CA SER A 288 2.70 -5.83 15.73
C SER A 288 1.45 -5.01 15.42
N PHE A 289 1.61 -3.69 15.36
CA PHE A 289 0.54 -2.79 14.96
C PHE A 289 0.70 -2.43 13.48
N MET A 290 -0.24 -2.90 12.65
CA MET A 290 -0.25 -2.69 11.20
C MET A 290 -0.95 -1.40 10.81
N GLY A 291 -1.90 -0.93 11.62
CA GLY A 291 -2.67 0.29 11.41
C GLY A 291 -2.84 1.10 12.67
N ILE A 292 -2.95 2.42 12.50
CA ILE A 292 -3.16 3.37 13.59
C ILE A 292 -4.15 4.43 13.14
N GLU A 293 -5.08 4.78 14.02
CA GLU A 293 -6.04 5.86 13.81
C GLU A 293 -6.25 6.63 15.11
N GLN A 294 -6.41 7.94 15.01
CA GLN A 294 -6.79 8.77 16.15
C GLN A 294 -8.31 8.69 16.33
N ILE A 295 -8.73 8.30 17.54
CA ILE A 295 -10.13 8.27 17.95
C ILE A 295 -10.42 9.52 18.79
N ASN A 296 -11.68 9.88 18.93
CA ASN A 296 -12.14 11.02 19.75
C ASN A 296 -11.52 11.01 21.16
N GLY A 297 -11.23 12.19 21.71
CA GLY A 297 -10.78 12.36 23.09
C GLY A 297 -9.32 11.98 23.37
N GLY A 298 -8.45 11.99 22.35
CA GLY A 298 -7.02 11.71 22.57
C GLY A 298 -6.70 10.22 22.70
N LEU A 299 -7.55 9.36 22.16
CA LEU A 299 -7.31 7.92 22.07
C LEU A 299 -6.71 7.54 20.71
N LEU A 300 -5.85 6.52 20.72
CA LEU A 300 -5.32 5.87 19.53
C LEU A 300 -5.91 4.46 19.42
N GLY A 301 -6.50 4.14 18.28
CA GLY A 301 -6.88 2.79 17.89
C GLY A 301 -5.75 2.15 17.10
N LEU A 302 -5.23 1.04 17.57
CA LEU A 302 -4.13 0.28 16.99
C LEU A 302 -4.67 -1.08 16.53
N ALA A 303 -4.63 -1.31 15.24
CA ALA A 303 -5.02 -2.58 14.64
C ALA A 303 -3.77 -3.42 14.35
N GLY A 304 -3.77 -4.68 14.71
CA GLY A 304 -2.62 -5.56 14.50
C GLY A 304 -2.96 -7.03 14.63
N ASN A 305 -1.93 -7.87 14.65
CA ASN A 305 -2.07 -9.33 14.72
C ASN A 305 -2.73 -9.86 16.02
N SER A 306 -2.88 -9.01 17.02
CA SER A 306 -3.62 -9.31 18.28
C SER A 306 -5.00 -8.64 18.32
N GLY A 307 -5.52 -8.16 17.19
CA GLY A 307 -6.78 -7.44 17.08
C GLY A 307 -6.67 -5.93 17.31
N LEU A 308 -7.75 -5.31 17.78
CA LEU A 308 -7.82 -3.88 18.08
C LEU A 308 -7.41 -3.60 19.53
N LYS A 309 -6.47 -2.68 19.68
CA LYS A 309 -6.12 -2.09 20.97
C LYS A 309 -6.43 -0.60 20.99
N ILE A 310 -6.91 -0.09 22.11
CA ILE A 310 -7.14 1.34 22.34
C ILE A 310 -6.23 1.80 23.47
N ILE A 311 -5.45 2.83 23.21
CA ILE A 311 -4.54 3.44 24.20
C ILE A 311 -4.75 4.95 24.27
N SER A 312 -4.46 5.54 25.43
CA SER A 312 -4.46 7.00 25.57
C SER A 312 -3.18 7.59 24.95
N LEU A 313 -3.34 8.64 24.17
CA LEU A 313 -2.22 9.42 23.65
C LEU A 313 -1.40 10.07 24.78
N ASP A 314 -2.04 10.44 25.89
CA ASP A 314 -1.35 10.99 27.05
C ASP A 314 -0.41 9.96 27.67
N THR A 315 -0.84 8.70 27.81
CA THR A 315 0.04 7.59 28.25
C THR A 315 1.29 7.46 27.37
N VAL A 316 1.13 7.59 26.04
CA VAL A 316 2.28 7.58 25.12
C VAL A 316 3.17 8.79 25.36
N LYS A 317 2.62 9.99 25.50
CA LYS A 317 3.38 11.23 25.70
C LYS A 317 4.09 11.28 27.06
N GLU A 318 3.47 10.80 28.13
CA GLU A 318 4.06 10.78 29.48
C GLU A 318 5.30 9.87 29.57
N GLN A 319 5.27 8.71 28.91
CA GLN A 319 6.42 7.79 28.89
C GLN A 319 7.57 8.29 28.00
N LEU A 320 7.34 9.32 27.20
CA LEU A 320 8.34 9.90 26.29
C LEU A 320 8.97 11.19 26.85
N GLN A 321 8.55 11.65 28.03
CA GLN A 321 9.16 12.76 28.75
C GLN A 321 10.43 12.31 29.49
#